data_9406617672a51c64b2e20b960a2117fc
#
_entry.id   9406617672a51c64b2e20b960a2117fc
#
_cell.length_a   1.000
_cell.length_b   1.000
_cell.length_c   1.000
_cell.angle_alpha   90.00
_cell.angle_beta   90.00
_cell.angle_gamma   90.00
#
_symmetry.space_group_name_H-M   'P 1'
#
loop_
_entity.id
_entity.type
_entity.pdbx_description
1 polymer ?
#
loop_
_entity_poly.entity_id
_entity_poly.type
_entity_poly.pdbx_seq_one_letter_code
_entity_poly.pdbx_strand_id
1 'polypeptide(L)'
;MRASAYALAAALCAVPALAAAQNPVSDAYRGIEDHQAHNIVAAVDMFPAGKFGYRPTPEQMSVAMVAVHLVEEGNYFLCSRATGVPEPQHAKVDTTASKEALVAALRASFDFCHSSAANLTDAQLADSVQSFGPRKTTRAAMLLITVGDWEDHYSQLANYLRLNGMLPPSAQPRRGGM
;
A
#
# COMPACT_ATOMS: atom_id res chain seq x y z
N MET A 1 -20.60 -17.68 -76.30
CA MET A 1 -19.68 -16.91 -75.51
C MET A 1 -20.13 -17.00 -74.06
N ARG A 2 -19.43 -17.75 -73.21
CA ARG A 2 -19.72 -17.87 -71.78
C ARG A 2 -18.62 -17.14 -71.00
N ALA A 3 -18.97 -16.06 -70.33
CA ALA A 3 -18.05 -15.34 -69.46
C ALA A 3 -18.06 -15.97 -68.08
N SER A 4 -16.92 -16.52 -67.66
CA SER A 4 -16.69 -17.01 -66.30
C SER A 4 -16.27 -15.87 -65.39
N ALA A 5 -17.10 -15.56 -64.40
CA ALA A 5 -16.78 -14.61 -63.36
C ALA A 5 -16.00 -15.33 -62.26
N TYR A 6 -14.74 -14.98 -62.04
CA TYR A 6 -13.92 -15.37 -60.92
C TYR A 6 -14.22 -14.45 -59.72
N ALA A 7 -14.87 -15.02 -58.70
CA ALA A 7 -15.05 -14.33 -57.41
C ALA A 7 -13.75 -14.45 -56.57
N LEU A 8 -13.07 -13.36 -56.36
CA LEU A 8 -11.91 -13.28 -55.47
C LEU A 8 -12.42 -13.18 -54.02
N ALA A 9 -12.30 -14.24 -53.26
CA ALA A 9 -12.58 -14.25 -51.83
C ALA A 9 -11.37 -13.65 -51.09
N ALA A 10 -11.49 -12.43 -50.57
CA ALA A 10 -10.50 -11.83 -49.69
C ALA A 10 -10.65 -12.40 -48.28
N ALA A 11 -9.74 -13.25 -47.89
CA ALA A 11 -9.64 -13.75 -46.49
C ALA A 11 -9.09 -12.60 -45.63
N LEU A 12 -9.94 -11.96 -44.81
CA LEU A 12 -9.51 -11.08 -43.75
C LEU A 12 -8.83 -11.93 -42.67
N CYS A 13 -7.51 -11.93 -42.61
CA CYS A 13 -6.76 -12.42 -41.47
C CYS A 13 -6.96 -11.43 -40.29
N ALA A 14 -7.92 -11.73 -39.39
CA ALA A 14 -8.01 -11.04 -38.10
C ALA A 14 -6.78 -11.42 -37.27
N VAL A 15 -5.80 -10.52 -37.24
CA VAL A 15 -4.69 -10.61 -36.28
C VAL A 15 -5.31 -10.36 -34.90
N PRO A 16 -5.26 -11.32 -33.93
CA PRO A 16 -5.71 -11.03 -32.60
C PRO A 16 -4.83 -9.92 -32.03
N ALA A 17 -5.41 -8.74 -31.77
CA ALA A 17 -4.76 -7.74 -30.99
C ALA A 17 -4.47 -8.39 -29.61
N LEU A 18 -3.20 -8.55 -29.28
CA LEU A 18 -2.78 -8.92 -27.92
C LEU A 18 -3.30 -7.80 -27.00
N ALA A 19 -4.47 -8.02 -26.40
CA ALA A 19 -4.96 -7.16 -25.35
C ALA A 19 -3.89 -7.19 -24.24
N ALA A 20 -3.23 -6.06 -24.01
CA ALA A 20 -2.34 -5.93 -22.86
C ALA A 20 -3.12 -6.39 -21.62
N ALA A 21 -2.55 -7.30 -20.86
CA ALA A 21 -3.19 -7.78 -19.64
C ALA A 21 -3.49 -6.56 -18.74
N GLN A 22 -4.79 -6.31 -18.52
CA GLN A 22 -5.21 -5.25 -17.62
C GLN A 22 -5.08 -5.77 -16.18
N ASN A 23 -4.50 -4.96 -15.30
CA ASN A 23 -4.30 -5.28 -13.90
C ASN A 23 -5.06 -4.30 -12.97
N PRO A 24 -6.39 -4.15 -13.15
CA PRO A 24 -7.14 -3.10 -12.46
C PRO A 24 -7.08 -3.21 -10.94
N VAL A 25 -7.01 -4.41 -10.38
CA VAL A 25 -6.94 -4.61 -8.92
C VAL A 25 -5.53 -4.31 -8.41
N SER A 26 -4.51 -4.81 -9.10
CA SER A 26 -3.10 -4.54 -8.74
C SER A 26 -2.74 -3.06 -8.93
N ASP A 27 -3.29 -2.40 -9.96
CA ASP A 27 -3.13 -0.96 -10.17
C ASP A 27 -3.83 -0.15 -9.08
N ALA A 28 -5.05 -0.54 -8.69
CA ALA A 28 -5.77 0.08 -7.59
C ALA A 28 -5.02 -0.07 -6.26
N TYR A 29 -4.46 -1.26 -5.99
CA TYR A 29 -3.65 -1.49 -4.80
C TYR A 29 -2.44 -0.54 -4.75
N ARG A 30 -1.67 -0.40 -5.85
CA ARG A 30 -0.54 0.54 -5.93
C ARG A 30 -0.96 1.98 -5.70
N GLY A 31 -2.09 2.40 -6.30
CA GLY A 31 -2.61 3.76 -6.08
C GLY A 31 -3.06 4.02 -4.64
N ILE A 32 -3.62 3.02 -3.96
CA ILE A 32 -3.97 3.11 -2.53
C ILE A 32 -2.69 3.15 -1.69
N GLU A 33 -1.71 2.30 -1.99
CA GLU A 33 -0.41 2.28 -1.31
C GLU A 33 0.27 3.66 -1.38
N ASP A 34 0.44 4.24 -2.57
CA ASP A 34 1.01 5.58 -2.74
C ASP A 34 0.27 6.64 -1.91
N HIS A 35 -1.06 6.58 -1.92
CA HIS A 35 -1.90 7.52 -1.17
C HIS A 35 -1.73 7.37 0.35
N GLN A 36 -1.72 6.13 0.86
CA GLN A 36 -1.57 5.87 2.29
C GLN A 36 -0.14 6.11 2.77
N ALA A 37 0.87 5.77 1.99
CA ALA A 37 2.26 6.12 2.29
C ALA A 37 2.42 7.62 2.51
N HIS A 38 1.88 8.44 1.59
CA HIS A 38 1.89 9.89 1.74
C HIS A 38 1.18 10.36 3.02
N ASN A 39 -0.04 9.89 3.24
CA ASN A 39 -0.86 10.33 4.35
C ASN A 39 -0.31 9.90 5.72
N ILE A 40 0.10 8.64 5.85
CA ILE A 40 0.58 8.06 7.11
C ILE A 40 1.92 8.70 7.49
N VAL A 41 2.88 8.75 6.56
CA VAL A 41 4.17 9.37 6.81
C VAL A 41 4.02 10.85 7.19
N ALA A 42 3.21 11.60 6.45
CA ALA A 42 2.93 12.98 6.78
C ALA A 42 2.23 13.14 8.13
N ALA A 43 1.27 12.27 8.46
CA ALA A 43 0.57 12.30 9.74
C ALA A 43 1.53 12.09 10.92
N VAL A 44 2.42 11.09 10.85
CA VAL A 44 3.43 10.85 11.89
C VAL A 44 4.40 12.02 12.00
N ASP A 45 4.85 12.55 10.84
CA ASP A 45 5.80 13.68 10.81
C ASP A 45 5.20 14.99 11.35
N MET A 46 3.88 15.17 11.29
CA MET A 46 3.20 16.34 11.85
C MET A 46 3.24 16.40 13.39
N PHE A 47 3.36 15.26 14.08
CA PHE A 47 3.44 15.28 15.53
C PHE A 47 4.77 15.89 16.01
N PRO A 48 4.76 16.83 16.96
CA PRO A 48 5.97 17.25 17.66
C PRO A 48 6.64 16.05 18.35
N ALA A 49 7.97 16.03 18.42
CA ALA A 49 8.73 14.94 19.05
C ALA A 49 8.23 14.60 20.47
N GLY A 50 7.92 15.62 21.29
CA GLY A 50 7.38 15.44 22.63
C GLY A 50 5.96 14.85 22.71
N LYS A 51 5.30 14.62 21.56
CA LYS A 51 3.96 14.04 21.46
C LYS A 51 3.96 12.59 20.92
N PHE A 52 5.11 11.97 20.71
CA PHE A 52 5.18 10.59 20.21
C PHE A 52 4.63 9.57 21.23
N GLY A 53 4.64 9.88 22.50
CA GLY A 53 3.97 9.11 23.55
C GLY A 53 2.46 9.36 23.67
N TYR A 54 1.87 10.28 22.88
CA TYR A 54 0.47 10.62 22.99
C TYR A 54 -0.44 9.45 22.56
N ARG A 55 -1.46 9.21 23.35
CA ARG A 55 -2.59 8.31 23.11
C ARG A 55 -3.81 8.86 23.83
N PRO A 56 -5.02 8.81 23.25
CA PRO A 56 -6.23 9.34 23.88
C PRO A 56 -6.63 8.62 25.17
N THR A 57 -6.44 7.30 25.22
CA THR A 57 -6.69 6.46 26.40
C THR A 57 -5.51 5.51 26.64
N PRO A 58 -5.34 4.98 27.86
CA PRO A 58 -4.23 4.07 28.19
C PRO A 58 -4.18 2.79 27.34
N GLU A 59 -5.33 2.33 26.83
CA GLU A 59 -5.47 1.10 26.06
C GLU A 59 -5.12 1.28 24.59
N GLN A 60 -5.11 2.52 24.09
CA GLN A 60 -4.78 2.81 22.70
C GLN A 60 -3.27 2.85 22.46
N MET A 61 -2.88 2.53 21.25
CA MET A 61 -1.49 2.68 20.81
C MET A 61 -1.08 4.15 20.84
N SER A 62 0.14 4.43 21.28
CA SER A 62 0.70 5.77 21.12
C SER A 62 1.11 6.04 19.66
N VAL A 63 1.36 7.30 19.32
CA VAL A 63 1.88 7.66 17.98
C VAL A 63 3.14 6.87 17.62
N ALA A 64 4.08 6.74 18.57
CA ALA A 64 5.29 5.93 18.36
C ALA A 64 4.95 4.44 18.16
N MET A 65 4.01 3.89 18.94
CA MET A 65 3.58 2.49 18.79
C MET A 65 2.95 2.25 17.41
N VAL A 66 2.10 3.15 16.93
CA VAL A 66 1.52 3.06 15.58
C VAL A 66 2.60 3.09 14.51
N ALA A 67 3.58 3.99 14.64
CA ALA A 67 4.68 4.08 13.68
C ALA A 67 5.53 2.80 13.66
N VAL A 68 5.89 2.24 14.83
CA VAL A 68 6.64 0.98 14.95
C VAL A 68 5.84 -0.19 14.38
N HIS A 69 4.56 -0.29 14.72
CA HIS A 69 3.68 -1.35 14.19
C HIS A 69 3.62 -1.31 12.67
N LEU A 70 3.38 -0.14 12.08
CA LEU A 70 3.33 0.03 10.63
C LEU A 70 4.66 -0.33 9.95
N VAL A 71 5.81 -0.05 10.57
CA VAL A 71 7.12 -0.45 10.03
C VAL A 71 7.27 -1.96 10.04
N GLU A 72 7.12 -2.57 11.21
CA GLU A 72 7.55 -3.95 11.45
C GLU A 72 6.49 -4.97 11.04
N GLU A 73 5.25 -4.80 11.49
CA GLU A 73 4.16 -5.75 11.31
C GLU A 73 3.26 -5.38 10.13
N GLY A 74 3.07 -4.10 9.87
CA GLY A 74 2.31 -3.59 8.74
C GLY A 74 3.08 -3.75 7.42
N ASN A 75 4.08 -2.91 7.19
CA ASN A 75 4.70 -2.80 5.87
C ASN A 75 5.64 -3.97 5.57
N TYR A 76 6.69 -4.19 6.35
CA TYR A 76 7.64 -5.25 6.03
C TYR A 76 7.00 -6.63 6.04
N PHE A 77 6.21 -6.96 7.04
CA PHE A 77 5.57 -8.26 7.12
C PHE A 77 4.43 -8.40 6.10
N LEU A 78 3.42 -7.51 6.11
CA LEU A 78 2.24 -7.68 5.25
C LEU A 78 2.57 -7.54 3.77
N CYS A 79 3.40 -6.57 3.36
CA CYS A 79 3.78 -6.41 1.96
C CYS A 79 4.60 -7.60 1.46
N SER A 80 5.51 -8.15 2.28
CA SER A 80 6.23 -9.38 1.95
C SER A 80 5.26 -10.54 1.71
N ARG A 81 4.26 -10.73 2.58
CA ARG A 81 3.25 -11.80 2.43
C ARG A 81 2.34 -11.57 1.22
N ALA A 82 1.92 -10.33 1.00
CA ALA A 82 1.02 -9.97 -0.10
C ALA A 82 1.69 -10.10 -1.47
N THR A 83 2.96 -9.71 -1.59
CA THR A 83 3.66 -9.71 -2.88
C THR A 83 4.46 -11.00 -3.13
N GLY A 84 4.88 -11.68 -2.06
CA GLY A 84 5.80 -12.82 -2.13
C GLY A 84 7.28 -12.41 -2.22
N VAL A 85 7.58 -11.11 -2.17
CA VAL A 85 8.94 -10.60 -2.11
C VAL A 85 9.45 -10.73 -0.67
N PRO A 86 10.62 -11.34 -0.42
CA PRO A 86 11.14 -11.48 0.94
C PRO A 86 11.38 -10.13 1.62
N GLU A 87 11.09 -10.07 2.91
CA GLU A 87 11.42 -8.92 3.75
C GLU A 87 12.94 -8.64 3.69
N PRO A 88 13.35 -7.39 3.41
CA PRO A 88 14.77 -7.05 3.39
C PRO A 88 15.36 -7.01 4.81
N GLN A 89 16.67 -7.16 4.91
CA GLN A 89 17.36 -6.86 6.17
C GLN A 89 17.25 -5.36 6.44
N HIS A 90 16.73 -4.99 7.60
CA HIS A 90 16.59 -3.60 8.03
C HIS A 90 16.87 -3.45 9.53
N ALA A 91 17.22 -2.23 9.94
CA ALA A 91 17.39 -1.92 11.36
C ALA A 91 16.01 -1.90 12.04
N LYS A 92 15.85 -2.68 13.10
CA LYS A 92 14.64 -2.67 13.90
C LYS A 92 14.49 -1.34 14.64
N VAL A 93 13.28 -0.84 14.72
CA VAL A 93 12.95 0.36 15.50
C VAL A 93 12.04 0.00 16.66
N ASP A 94 12.09 0.80 17.71
CA ASP A 94 11.20 0.69 18.85
C ASP A 94 10.62 2.07 19.24
N THR A 95 9.73 2.09 20.23
CA THR A 95 9.03 3.29 20.67
C THR A 95 9.90 4.33 21.37
N THR A 96 11.17 4.02 21.65
CA THR A 96 12.17 4.94 22.23
C THR A 96 13.01 5.64 21.18
N ALA A 97 12.90 5.23 19.91
CA ALA A 97 13.59 5.85 18.80
C ALA A 97 13.16 7.32 18.61
N SER A 98 14.06 8.15 18.09
CA SER A 98 13.72 9.55 17.82
C SER A 98 12.63 9.67 16.74
N LYS A 99 11.92 10.80 16.72
CA LYS A 99 10.94 11.12 15.67
C LYS A 99 11.54 10.91 14.27
N GLU A 100 12.73 11.45 14.04
CA GLU A 100 13.42 11.40 12.75
C GLU A 100 13.72 9.96 12.35
N ALA A 101 14.15 9.12 13.30
CA ALA A 101 14.41 7.70 13.06
C ALA A 101 13.13 6.94 12.72
N LEU A 102 12.03 7.16 13.46
CA LEU A 102 10.73 6.53 13.19
C LEU A 102 10.16 6.95 11.83
N VAL A 103 10.21 8.24 11.49
CA VAL A 103 9.75 8.74 10.19
C VAL A 103 10.60 8.18 9.04
N ALA A 104 11.92 8.09 9.22
CA ALA A 104 12.81 7.52 8.21
C ALA A 104 12.55 6.01 8.02
N ALA A 105 12.38 5.26 9.11
CA ALA A 105 12.07 3.83 9.04
C ALA A 105 10.69 3.59 8.36
N LEU A 106 9.70 4.42 8.68
CA LEU A 106 8.38 4.34 8.08
C LEU A 106 8.42 4.61 6.56
N ARG A 107 9.18 5.62 6.12
CA ARG A 107 9.41 5.86 4.68
C ARG A 107 10.04 4.64 4.00
N ALA A 108 11.13 4.13 4.56
CA ALA A 108 11.84 2.98 4.00
C ALA A 108 10.95 1.73 3.92
N SER A 109 10.07 1.51 4.89
CA SER A 109 9.13 0.38 4.87
C SER A 109 8.05 0.54 3.80
N PHE A 110 7.55 1.75 3.52
CA PHE A 110 6.67 2.02 2.39
C PHE A 110 7.39 1.90 1.04
N ASP A 111 8.64 2.36 0.93
CA ASP A 111 9.47 2.15 -0.28
C ASP A 111 9.61 0.66 -0.59
N PHE A 112 9.72 -0.20 0.42
CA PHE A 112 9.69 -1.65 0.24
C PHE A 112 8.32 -2.13 -0.28
N CYS A 113 7.20 -1.69 0.30
CA CYS A 113 5.85 -2.03 -0.18
C CYS A 113 5.69 -1.65 -1.66
N HIS A 114 6.02 -0.41 -2.00
CA HIS A 114 5.96 0.11 -3.37
C HIS A 114 6.80 -0.74 -4.35
N SER A 115 8.07 -0.95 -4.04
CA SER A 115 8.97 -1.72 -4.91
C SER A 115 8.56 -3.19 -5.04
N SER A 116 8.08 -3.81 -3.97
CA SER A 116 7.64 -5.21 -3.97
C SER A 116 6.37 -5.43 -4.79
N ALA A 117 5.48 -4.43 -4.86
CA ALA A 117 4.24 -4.50 -5.61
C ALA A 117 4.38 -4.07 -7.09
N ALA A 118 5.54 -3.56 -7.52
CA ALA A 118 5.73 -2.99 -8.85
C ALA A 118 5.36 -3.94 -10.01
N ASN A 119 5.66 -5.23 -9.86
CA ASN A 119 5.40 -6.25 -10.88
C ASN A 119 4.19 -7.15 -10.56
N LEU A 120 3.37 -6.78 -9.58
CA LEU A 120 2.17 -7.54 -9.22
C LEU A 120 1.13 -7.45 -10.35
N THR A 121 0.53 -8.60 -10.68
CA THR A 121 -0.51 -8.70 -11.72
C THR A 121 -1.78 -9.34 -11.18
N ASP A 122 -2.92 -9.04 -11.78
CA ASP A 122 -4.21 -9.62 -11.39
C ASP A 122 -4.26 -11.14 -11.59
N ALA A 123 -3.46 -11.69 -12.51
CA ALA A 123 -3.34 -13.14 -12.71
C ALA A 123 -2.80 -13.86 -11.46
N GLN A 124 -2.07 -13.18 -10.60
CA GLN A 124 -1.48 -13.72 -9.37
C GLN A 124 -2.41 -13.64 -8.14
N LEU A 125 -3.56 -12.96 -8.24
CA LEU A 125 -4.42 -12.67 -7.09
C LEU A 125 -5.02 -13.92 -6.44
N ALA A 126 -5.19 -15.01 -7.20
CA ALA A 126 -5.68 -16.29 -6.69
C ALA A 126 -4.58 -17.16 -6.06
N ASP A 127 -3.30 -16.77 -6.17
CA ASP A 127 -2.20 -17.55 -5.61
C ASP A 127 -2.36 -17.75 -4.11
N SER A 128 -2.02 -18.94 -3.63
CA SER A 128 -2.00 -19.26 -2.21
C SER A 128 -0.71 -18.74 -1.58
N VAL A 129 -0.84 -17.82 -0.64
CA VAL A 129 0.28 -17.20 0.08
C VAL A 129 0.19 -17.50 1.57
N GLN A 130 1.34 -17.39 2.26
CA GLN A 130 1.39 -17.50 3.72
C GLN A 130 0.71 -16.27 4.34
N SER A 131 -0.16 -16.51 5.32
CA SER A 131 -0.80 -15.50 6.15
C SER A 131 -0.15 -15.48 7.55
N PHE A 132 -0.94 -15.23 8.58
CA PHE A 132 -0.48 -15.22 9.97
C PHE A 132 -0.28 -16.65 10.51
N GLY A 133 0.87 -16.91 11.10
CA GLY A 133 1.23 -18.24 11.61
C GLY A 133 1.23 -19.29 10.49
N PRO A 134 0.69 -20.52 10.72
CA PRO A 134 0.70 -21.60 9.73
C PRO A 134 -0.41 -21.46 8.65
N ARG A 135 -1.22 -20.43 8.71
CA ARG A 135 -2.38 -20.27 7.81
C ARG A 135 -1.95 -19.84 6.42
N LYS A 136 -2.73 -20.26 5.43
CA LYS A 136 -2.63 -19.78 4.05
C LYS A 136 -3.93 -19.07 3.66
N THR A 137 -3.81 -18.13 2.74
CA THR A 137 -4.92 -17.38 2.16
C THR A 137 -4.60 -17.05 0.71
N THR A 138 -5.51 -16.38 -0.01
CA THR A 138 -5.20 -15.87 -1.35
C THR A 138 -4.36 -14.59 -1.27
N ARG A 139 -3.56 -14.35 -2.30
CA ARG A 139 -2.84 -13.08 -2.44
C ARG A 139 -3.80 -11.88 -2.37
N ALA A 140 -4.95 -11.95 -3.06
CA ALA A 140 -5.98 -10.92 -2.98
C ALA A 140 -6.39 -10.60 -1.54
N ALA A 141 -6.61 -11.62 -0.69
CA ALA A 141 -6.97 -11.42 0.69
C ALA A 141 -5.83 -10.73 1.48
N MET A 142 -4.56 -11.09 1.22
CA MET A 142 -3.42 -10.40 1.87
C MET A 142 -3.31 -8.94 1.45
N LEU A 143 -3.55 -8.61 0.17
CA LEU A 143 -3.59 -7.21 -0.29
C LEU A 143 -4.68 -6.41 0.44
N LEU A 144 -5.87 -6.99 0.59
CA LEU A 144 -6.97 -6.34 1.32
C LEU A 144 -6.67 -6.16 2.82
N ILE A 145 -6.00 -7.14 3.45
CA ILE A 145 -5.55 -7.03 4.84
C ILE A 145 -4.53 -5.89 4.96
N THR A 146 -3.58 -5.79 4.05
CA THR A 146 -2.56 -4.72 4.06
C THR A 146 -3.20 -3.34 3.90
N VAL A 147 -4.15 -3.18 2.97
CA VAL A 147 -4.90 -1.93 2.80
C VAL A 147 -5.71 -1.61 4.06
N GLY A 148 -6.37 -2.61 4.65
CA GLY A 148 -7.15 -2.43 5.88
C GLY A 148 -6.30 -1.94 7.05
N ASP A 149 -5.08 -2.47 7.20
CA ASP A 149 -4.11 -2.05 8.22
C ASP A 149 -3.71 -0.58 8.05
N TRP A 150 -3.39 -0.15 6.83
CA TRP A 150 -3.08 1.26 6.53
C TRP A 150 -4.26 2.19 6.83
N GLU A 151 -5.47 1.82 6.41
CA GLU A 151 -6.67 2.65 6.62
C GLU A 151 -7.01 2.80 8.10
N ASP A 152 -6.92 1.71 8.88
CA ASP A 152 -7.18 1.72 10.33
C ASP A 152 -6.19 2.64 11.04
N HIS A 153 -4.90 2.47 10.78
CA HIS A 153 -3.87 3.27 11.44
C HIS A 153 -3.81 4.72 10.95
N TYR A 154 -4.09 4.99 9.67
CA TYR A 154 -4.25 6.37 9.22
C TYR A 154 -5.45 7.05 9.90
N SER A 155 -6.58 6.36 10.00
CA SER A 155 -7.76 6.88 10.70
C SER A 155 -7.46 7.20 12.17
N GLN A 156 -6.72 6.32 12.84
CA GLN A 156 -6.26 6.51 14.22
C GLN A 156 -5.36 7.76 14.33
N LEU A 157 -4.32 7.88 13.51
CA LEU A 157 -3.41 9.04 13.49
C LEU A 157 -4.14 10.34 13.15
N ALA A 158 -5.07 10.31 12.19
CA ALA A 158 -5.87 11.46 11.80
C ALA A 158 -6.75 11.96 12.95
N ASN A 159 -7.33 11.05 13.74
CA ASN A 159 -8.08 11.40 14.95
C ASN A 159 -7.16 11.97 16.04
N TYR A 160 -5.97 11.39 16.23
CA TYR A 160 -5.00 11.91 17.21
C TYR A 160 -4.54 13.32 16.85
N LEU A 161 -4.30 13.62 15.56
CA LEU A 161 -3.99 14.96 15.10
C LEU A 161 -5.11 15.94 15.45
N ARG A 162 -6.38 15.59 15.16
CA ARG A 162 -7.54 16.45 15.49
C ARG A 162 -7.67 16.71 16.98
N LEU A 163 -7.47 15.70 17.82
CA LEU A 163 -7.49 15.82 19.27
C LEU A 163 -6.34 16.70 19.81
N ASN A 164 -5.29 16.91 19.02
CA ASN A 164 -4.20 17.83 19.31
C ASN A 164 -4.32 19.18 18.55
N GLY A 165 -5.49 19.50 17.99
CA GLY A 165 -5.75 20.77 17.30
C GLY A 165 -5.11 20.91 15.92
N MET A 166 -4.68 19.79 15.32
CA MET A 166 -4.05 19.75 14.00
C MET A 166 -4.98 19.13 12.95
N LEU A 167 -4.97 19.66 11.72
CA LEU A 167 -5.68 19.04 10.60
C LEU A 167 -4.81 17.92 10.02
N PRO A 168 -5.38 16.70 9.83
CA PRO A 168 -4.63 15.60 9.24
C PRO A 168 -4.31 15.86 7.75
N PRO A 169 -3.34 15.17 7.16
CA PRO A 169 -2.92 15.36 5.76
C PRO A 169 -4.09 15.36 4.76
N SER A 170 -5.04 14.42 4.89
CA SER A 170 -6.20 14.32 4.01
C SER A 170 -7.21 15.47 4.13
N ALA A 171 -7.13 16.27 5.21
CA ALA A 171 -7.99 17.44 5.45
C ALA A 171 -7.26 18.78 5.21
N GLN A 172 -5.98 18.74 4.82
CA GLN A 172 -5.26 19.95 4.46
C GLN A 172 -5.86 20.57 3.19
N PRO A 173 -5.96 21.92 3.10
CA PRO A 173 -6.34 22.56 1.84
C PRO A 173 -5.41 22.09 0.72
N ARG A 174 -5.98 21.65 -0.40
CA ARG A 174 -5.17 21.37 -1.59
C ARG A 174 -4.44 22.66 -1.94
N ARG A 175 -3.11 22.65 -1.91
CA ARG A 175 -2.33 23.78 -2.44
C ARG A 175 -2.74 23.91 -3.90
N GLY A 176 -3.49 24.98 -4.20
CA GLY A 176 -4.08 25.21 -5.51
C GLY A 176 -3.00 25.10 -6.59
N GLY A 177 -3.18 24.16 -7.48
CA GLY A 177 -2.56 24.26 -8.79
C GLY A 177 -3.23 25.46 -9.49
N MET A 178 -2.53 26.57 -9.58
CA MET A 178 -2.81 27.60 -10.58
C MET A 178 -2.23 27.15 -11.90
#